data_0f1e9bc19e9f0300b81d21761eecbfde
#
_entry.id   0f1e9bc19e9f0300b81d21761eecbfde
#
_cell.length_a   1.000
_cell.length_b   1.000
_cell.length_c   1.000
_cell.angle_alpha   90.00
_cell.angle_beta   90.00
_cell.angle_gamma   90.00
#
_symmetry.space_group_name_H-M   'P 1'
#
loop_
_entity.id
_entity.type
_entity.pdbx_description
1 polymer ?
#
loop_
_entity_poly.entity_id
_entity_poly.type
_entity_poly.pdbx_seq_one_letter_code
_entity_poly.pdbx_strand_id
1 'polypeptide(L)'
;MSTNNQSAQGGDNHINLYEPHVWKHHTKVAGLEWKNPVGTASGTFQYAAVRWFYDVSQLGAVCTKGASPVPWEGNPSPRTAESPAANINAVGLQNPGIDHYLAEDLPKLKAAGAFVISNVAGHCDDDYAAVVEKLADSDADMLEINVSCPNVSAGGMSVGTDPVALANLMDRLRPMTDKPMIVKLTPNVTDITVPARAAVEHGADALSMINTLKGMRINIRTGKPIIANVTGGVSGPAVLPVGLAAVYRVRTALPEIPIIGLGGIDSGEKALEYLYAGANSVEVGAAALFDPVAPLRVARELDDLLDSRPELAAKLAAGQTWR
;
A
#
# COMPACT_ATOMS: atom_id res chain seq x y z
N MET A 1 -54.34 -27.05 9.46
CA MET A 1 -53.61 -26.03 8.71
C MET A 1 -52.44 -25.61 9.52
N SER A 2 -51.26 -26.13 9.20
CA SER A 2 -50.01 -25.95 9.94
C SER A 2 -49.20 -24.91 9.18
N THR A 3 -49.00 -23.73 9.78
CA THR A 3 -48.19 -22.69 9.20
C THR A 3 -46.74 -22.86 9.67
N ASN A 4 -45.92 -23.39 8.73
CA ASN A 4 -44.48 -23.42 8.88
C ASN A 4 -43.91 -22.00 8.82
N ASN A 5 -43.46 -21.49 9.95
CA ASN A 5 -42.70 -20.26 10.07
C ASN A 5 -41.19 -20.64 9.90
N GLN A 6 -40.73 -20.63 8.66
CA GLN A 6 -39.29 -20.69 8.41
C GLN A 6 -38.73 -19.27 8.59
N SER A 7 -38.05 -19.08 9.73
CA SER A 7 -37.16 -17.94 9.94
C SER A 7 -36.05 -17.97 8.89
N ALA A 8 -36.08 -16.99 7.98
CA ALA A 8 -34.99 -16.73 7.06
C ALA A 8 -33.75 -16.29 7.88
N GLN A 9 -32.87 -17.23 8.17
CA GLN A 9 -31.49 -16.91 8.50
C GLN A 9 -30.87 -16.34 7.22
N GLY A 10 -30.59 -15.04 7.23
CA GLY A 10 -29.83 -14.38 6.16
C GLY A 10 -28.42 -14.91 6.14
N GLY A 11 -28.19 -15.98 5.41
CA GLY A 11 -26.87 -16.43 5.05
C GLY A 11 -26.28 -15.36 4.12
N ASP A 12 -25.16 -14.76 4.52
CA ASP A 12 -24.34 -13.93 3.64
C ASP A 12 -23.95 -14.78 2.42
N ASN A 13 -24.68 -14.62 1.32
CA ASN A 13 -24.33 -15.23 0.04
C ASN A 13 -23.11 -14.49 -0.52
N HIS A 14 -21.92 -14.87 -0.04
CA HIS A 14 -20.66 -14.43 -0.62
C HIS A 14 -20.55 -15.02 -2.04
N ILE A 15 -20.57 -14.17 -3.05
CA ILE A 15 -20.21 -14.55 -4.42
C ILE A 15 -18.68 -14.57 -4.46
N ASN A 16 -18.08 -15.68 -4.04
CA ASN A 16 -16.64 -15.87 -4.22
C ASN A 16 -16.39 -16.17 -5.70
N LEU A 17 -15.92 -15.18 -6.44
CA LEU A 17 -15.62 -15.32 -7.88
C LEU A 17 -14.38 -16.17 -8.15
N TYR A 18 -13.60 -16.48 -7.12
CA TYR A 18 -12.35 -17.21 -7.23
C TYR A 18 -12.28 -18.33 -6.20
N GLU A 19 -12.15 -19.56 -6.69
CA GLU A 19 -11.84 -20.70 -5.83
C GLU A 19 -10.54 -20.48 -5.06
N PRO A 20 -10.38 -21.10 -3.88
CA PRO A 20 -9.12 -21.06 -3.15
C PRO A 20 -7.95 -21.51 -4.02
N HIS A 21 -6.85 -20.77 -3.98
CA HIS A 21 -5.64 -21.06 -4.74
C HIS A 21 -4.54 -21.61 -3.81
N VAL A 22 -3.82 -22.62 -4.28
CA VAL A 22 -2.67 -23.17 -3.60
C VAL A 22 -1.43 -22.43 -4.12
N TRP A 23 -0.93 -21.50 -3.31
CA TRP A 23 0.23 -20.69 -3.65
C TRP A 23 1.51 -21.50 -3.65
N LYS A 24 2.33 -21.35 -4.69
CA LYS A 24 3.62 -22.03 -4.85
C LYS A 24 4.80 -21.11 -4.60
N HIS A 25 4.61 -19.80 -4.79
CA HIS A 25 5.65 -18.79 -4.67
C HIS A 25 5.36 -17.86 -3.50
N HIS A 26 5.97 -18.20 -2.35
CA HIS A 26 5.90 -17.41 -1.12
C HIS A 26 7.01 -16.36 -1.10
N THR A 27 6.89 -15.36 -0.23
CA THR A 27 7.95 -14.38 0.01
C THR A 27 8.08 -14.04 1.48
N LYS A 28 9.18 -13.35 1.83
CA LYS A 28 9.41 -12.78 3.16
C LYS A 28 9.61 -11.28 3.07
N VAL A 29 8.95 -10.58 3.98
CA VAL A 29 9.13 -9.14 4.18
C VAL A 29 9.40 -8.89 5.66
N ALA A 30 10.53 -8.27 6.00
CA ALA A 30 10.95 -8.02 7.37
C ALA A 30 10.85 -9.25 8.30
N GLY A 31 11.24 -10.42 7.80
CA GLY A 31 11.22 -11.69 8.54
C GLY A 31 9.87 -12.39 8.60
N LEU A 32 8.77 -11.76 8.17
CA LEU A 32 7.44 -12.34 8.17
C LEU A 32 7.10 -12.98 6.82
N GLU A 33 6.50 -14.17 6.88
CA GLU A 33 6.09 -14.93 5.69
C GLU A 33 4.79 -14.37 5.09
N TRP A 34 4.81 -14.12 3.79
CA TRP A 34 3.62 -13.84 2.98
C TRP A 34 3.35 -15.05 2.08
N LYS A 35 2.10 -15.49 2.02
CA LYS A 35 1.72 -16.66 1.22
C LYS A 35 1.90 -16.49 -0.30
N ASN A 36 1.96 -15.26 -0.78
CA ASN A 36 2.36 -14.87 -2.13
C ASN A 36 2.91 -13.44 -2.10
N PRO A 37 3.66 -12.99 -3.12
CA PRO A 37 4.31 -11.69 -3.08
C PRO A 37 3.42 -10.49 -3.44
N VAL A 38 2.08 -10.64 -3.44
CA VAL A 38 1.17 -9.57 -3.87
C VAL A 38 0.23 -9.14 -2.73
N GLY A 39 0.24 -7.86 -2.43
CA GLY A 39 -0.67 -7.20 -1.49
C GLY A 39 -1.48 -6.08 -2.12
N THR A 40 -2.25 -5.39 -1.28
CA THR A 40 -3.01 -4.18 -1.66
C THR A 40 -2.27 -2.93 -1.23
N ALA A 41 -2.30 -1.87 -2.06
CA ALA A 41 -1.74 -0.58 -1.66
C ALA A 41 -2.72 0.21 -0.77
N SER A 42 -2.17 0.94 0.19
CA SER A 42 -2.93 1.82 1.08
C SER A 42 -3.82 2.80 0.31
N GLY A 43 -5.05 2.95 0.78
CA GLY A 43 -6.02 3.92 0.25
C GLY A 43 -6.77 3.49 -1.02
N THR A 44 -6.52 2.30 -1.53
CA THR A 44 -7.21 1.74 -2.72
C THR A 44 -7.99 0.46 -2.41
N PHE A 45 -7.95 0.01 -1.18
CA PHE A 45 -8.62 -1.19 -0.69
C PHE A 45 -9.69 -0.84 0.35
N GLN A 46 -10.88 -1.46 0.24
CA GLN A 46 -11.96 -1.40 1.22
C GLN A 46 -12.54 -2.79 1.43
N TYR A 47 -12.35 -3.38 2.60
CA TYR A 47 -12.83 -4.73 2.92
C TYR A 47 -14.34 -4.88 2.69
N ALA A 48 -15.13 -3.92 3.13
CA ALA A 48 -16.59 -3.93 2.95
C ALA A 48 -17.04 -4.07 1.48
N ALA A 49 -16.24 -3.56 0.54
CA ALA A 49 -16.52 -3.68 -0.89
C ALA A 49 -16.00 -5.00 -1.47
N VAL A 50 -14.76 -5.40 -1.15
CA VAL A 50 -14.10 -6.54 -1.82
C VAL A 50 -14.51 -7.89 -1.26
N ARG A 51 -14.98 -7.98 -0.01
CA ARG A 51 -15.42 -9.23 0.63
C ARG A 51 -16.50 -10.00 -0.14
N TRP A 52 -17.22 -9.32 -1.02
CA TRP A 52 -18.25 -9.92 -1.86
C TRP A 52 -17.68 -10.60 -3.11
N PHE A 53 -16.43 -10.33 -3.48
CA PHE A 53 -15.80 -10.81 -4.70
C PHE A 53 -14.81 -11.94 -4.44
N TYR A 54 -14.03 -11.84 -3.33
CA TYR A 54 -13.04 -12.86 -3.00
C TYR A 54 -12.68 -12.86 -1.51
N ASP A 55 -12.12 -13.98 -1.08
CA ASP A 55 -11.56 -14.16 0.26
C ASP A 55 -10.21 -13.42 0.35
N VAL A 56 -10.15 -12.36 1.18
CA VAL A 56 -8.97 -11.53 1.37
C VAL A 56 -7.79 -12.27 1.99
N SER A 57 -8.06 -13.41 2.66
CA SER A 57 -7.01 -14.27 3.17
C SER A 57 -6.12 -14.88 2.07
N GLN A 58 -6.55 -14.84 0.81
CA GLN A 58 -5.76 -15.30 -0.32
C GLN A 58 -4.64 -14.34 -0.72
N LEU A 59 -4.69 -13.08 -0.32
CA LEU A 59 -3.62 -12.09 -0.59
C LEU A 59 -2.38 -12.34 0.28
N GLY A 60 -1.22 -11.94 -0.22
CA GLY A 60 0.02 -11.92 0.56
C GLY A 60 -0.08 -10.99 1.76
N ALA A 61 -0.60 -9.78 1.54
CA ALA A 61 -0.91 -8.81 2.58
C ALA A 61 -2.03 -7.85 2.17
N VAL A 62 -2.69 -7.27 3.17
CA VAL A 62 -3.67 -6.19 3.01
C VAL A 62 -3.13 -4.95 3.71
N CYS A 63 -2.68 -3.96 2.91
CA CYS A 63 -2.35 -2.64 3.45
C CYS A 63 -3.60 -1.78 3.52
N THR A 64 -3.91 -1.31 4.73
CA THR A 64 -5.17 -0.61 5.01
C THR A 64 -5.12 0.87 4.62
N LYS A 65 -6.27 1.53 4.70
CA LYS A 65 -6.34 2.99 4.65
C LYS A 65 -5.54 3.58 5.80
N GLY A 66 -4.80 4.67 5.54
CA GLY A 66 -4.06 5.37 6.59
C GLY A 66 -4.98 5.83 7.72
N ALA A 67 -4.67 5.39 8.94
CA ALA A 67 -5.33 5.84 10.15
C ALA A 67 -4.65 7.10 10.71
N SER A 68 -5.46 8.03 11.22
CA SER A 68 -5.03 9.26 11.90
C SER A 68 -5.52 9.26 13.35
N PRO A 69 -4.99 10.13 14.24
CA PRO A 69 -5.40 10.16 15.65
C PRO A 69 -6.89 10.39 15.85
N VAL A 70 -7.49 11.20 14.97
CA VAL A 70 -8.91 11.58 14.95
C VAL A 70 -9.45 11.45 13.53
N PRO A 71 -10.79 11.42 13.31
CA PRO A 71 -11.37 11.43 11.98
C PRO A 71 -10.92 12.63 11.14
N TRP A 72 -10.54 12.38 9.87
CA TRP A 72 -10.20 13.43 8.90
C TRP A 72 -11.20 13.43 7.74
N GLU A 73 -11.77 14.60 7.44
CA GLU A 73 -12.74 14.80 6.36
C GLU A 73 -12.10 14.74 4.96
N GLY A 74 -10.78 15.00 4.89
CA GLY A 74 -10.06 15.13 3.62
C GLY A 74 -10.30 16.46 2.90
N ASN A 75 -9.89 16.53 1.65
CA ASN A 75 -9.96 17.75 0.83
C ASN A 75 -11.36 17.98 0.24
N PRO A 76 -11.70 19.21 -0.17
CA PRO A 76 -12.94 19.51 -0.92
C PRO A 76 -13.01 18.76 -2.27
N SER A 77 -14.24 18.45 -2.71
CA SER A 77 -14.51 17.88 -4.04
C SER A 77 -14.48 18.95 -5.14
N PRO A 78 -14.14 18.56 -6.39
CA PRO A 78 -13.73 17.23 -6.88
C PRO A 78 -12.32 16.83 -6.43
N ARG A 79 -12.18 15.58 -5.96
CA ARG A 79 -10.93 15.06 -5.36
C ARG A 79 -10.14 14.14 -6.29
N THR A 80 -10.79 13.65 -7.34
CA THR A 80 -10.21 12.68 -8.27
C THR A 80 -10.51 13.08 -9.70
N ALA A 81 -9.61 12.72 -10.60
CA ALA A 81 -9.81 12.91 -12.04
C ALA A 81 -9.03 11.85 -12.82
N GLU A 82 -9.58 11.48 -13.98
CA GLU A 82 -8.88 10.61 -14.92
C GLU A 82 -7.85 11.39 -15.74
N SER A 83 -6.80 10.70 -16.14
CA SER A 83 -5.78 11.15 -17.09
C SER A 83 -5.43 9.97 -18.00
N PRO A 84 -4.89 10.19 -19.23
CA PRO A 84 -4.45 9.09 -20.07
C PRO A 84 -3.51 8.15 -19.31
N ALA A 85 -3.87 6.85 -19.23
CA ALA A 85 -3.16 5.79 -18.51
C ALA A 85 -2.85 6.12 -17.03
N ALA A 86 -3.58 7.05 -16.39
CA ALA A 86 -3.35 7.49 -15.03
C ALA A 86 -4.60 8.03 -14.34
N ASN A 87 -4.53 8.09 -13.01
CA ASN A 87 -5.45 8.82 -12.15
C ASN A 87 -4.73 9.95 -11.45
N ILE A 88 -5.45 11.05 -11.22
CA ILE A 88 -5.01 12.12 -10.32
C ILE A 88 -5.95 12.15 -9.12
N ASN A 89 -5.41 12.13 -7.90
CA ASN A 89 -6.20 12.24 -6.70
C ASN A 89 -5.58 13.21 -5.68
N ALA A 90 -6.46 13.87 -4.94
CA ALA A 90 -6.13 14.65 -3.77
C ALA A 90 -7.22 14.40 -2.71
N VAL A 91 -7.36 13.15 -2.27
CA VAL A 91 -8.38 12.75 -1.29
C VAL A 91 -8.16 13.43 0.06
N GLY A 92 -6.92 13.74 0.42
CA GLY A 92 -6.60 14.41 1.69
C GLY A 92 -6.69 13.49 2.89
N LEU A 93 -6.31 12.22 2.72
CA LEU A 93 -6.25 11.21 3.79
C LEU A 93 -7.56 11.01 4.57
N GLN A 94 -8.71 11.26 3.96
CA GLN A 94 -10.01 11.01 4.59
C GLN A 94 -10.03 9.61 5.22
N ASN A 95 -10.30 9.55 6.53
CA ASN A 95 -10.37 8.30 7.29
C ASN A 95 -11.17 8.51 8.59
N PRO A 96 -11.72 7.45 9.20
CA PRO A 96 -12.54 7.56 10.40
C PRO A 96 -11.76 7.67 11.72
N GLY A 97 -10.42 7.72 11.67
CA GLY A 97 -9.55 7.74 12.84
C GLY A 97 -9.18 6.36 13.38
N ILE A 98 -8.12 6.34 14.22
CA ILE A 98 -7.53 5.10 14.76
C ILE A 98 -8.51 4.33 15.66
N ASP A 99 -9.35 5.02 16.42
CA ASP A 99 -10.28 4.35 17.35
C ASP A 99 -11.34 3.54 16.60
N HIS A 100 -11.90 4.10 15.51
CA HIS A 100 -12.79 3.35 14.63
C HIS A 100 -12.06 2.19 13.94
N TYR A 101 -10.85 2.43 13.46
CA TYR A 101 -10.05 1.40 12.80
C TYR A 101 -9.81 0.18 13.70
N LEU A 102 -9.43 0.42 14.95
CA LEU A 102 -9.19 -0.65 15.95
C LEU A 102 -10.47 -1.36 16.39
N ALA A 103 -11.60 -0.64 16.46
CA ALA A 103 -12.88 -1.21 16.87
C ALA A 103 -13.59 -1.98 15.75
N GLU A 104 -13.44 -1.56 14.49
CA GLU A 104 -14.27 -2.03 13.40
C GLU A 104 -13.49 -2.69 12.24
N ASP A 105 -12.45 -2.00 11.72
CA ASP A 105 -11.83 -2.44 10.46
C ASP A 105 -10.81 -3.55 10.68
N LEU A 106 -9.87 -3.36 11.61
CA LEU A 106 -8.83 -4.35 11.90
C LEU A 106 -9.40 -5.70 12.36
N PRO A 107 -10.35 -5.76 13.32
CA PRO A 107 -10.92 -7.03 13.75
C PRO A 107 -11.62 -7.80 12.62
N LYS A 108 -12.30 -7.10 11.70
CA LYS A 108 -12.96 -7.74 10.55
C LYS A 108 -11.96 -8.35 9.58
N LEU A 109 -10.84 -7.66 9.32
CA LEU A 109 -9.77 -8.17 8.47
C LEU A 109 -9.07 -9.38 9.11
N LYS A 110 -8.77 -9.31 10.40
CA LYS A 110 -8.15 -10.42 11.13
C LYS A 110 -9.09 -11.63 11.22
N ALA A 111 -10.37 -11.43 11.46
CA ALA A 111 -11.38 -12.49 11.44
C ALA A 111 -11.52 -13.14 10.06
N ALA A 112 -11.28 -12.39 8.98
CA ALA A 112 -11.22 -12.90 7.62
C ALA A 112 -9.87 -13.57 7.28
N GLY A 113 -8.94 -13.72 8.23
CA GLY A 113 -7.65 -14.38 8.03
C GLY A 113 -6.62 -13.58 7.21
N ALA A 114 -6.81 -12.26 7.05
CA ALA A 114 -5.88 -11.41 6.33
C ALA A 114 -4.57 -11.21 7.11
N PHE A 115 -3.44 -11.15 6.39
CA PHE A 115 -2.21 -10.55 6.89
C PHE A 115 -2.34 -9.03 6.73
N VAL A 116 -2.28 -8.27 7.84
CA VAL A 116 -2.66 -6.86 7.84
C VAL A 116 -1.47 -5.95 8.08
N ILE A 117 -1.24 -5.04 7.14
CA ILE A 117 -0.34 -3.90 7.26
C ILE A 117 -1.18 -2.67 7.59
N SER A 118 -1.08 -2.18 8.82
CA SER A 118 -1.79 -0.96 9.24
C SER A 118 -1.03 0.27 8.78
N ASN A 119 -1.63 1.05 7.86
CA ASN A 119 -1.02 2.29 7.40
C ASN A 119 -1.23 3.42 8.40
N VAL A 120 -0.18 4.13 8.73
CA VAL A 120 -0.12 5.24 9.69
C VAL A 120 0.01 6.55 8.95
N ALA A 121 -0.87 7.50 9.24
CA ALA A 121 -0.88 8.84 8.65
C ALA A 121 -0.83 9.91 9.72
N GLY A 122 -0.04 10.96 9.49
CA GLY A 122 0.09 12.10 10.39
C GLY A 122 0.32 13.41 9.63
N HIS A 123 -0.10 14.52 10.20
CA HIS A 123 0.23 15.87 9.75
C HIS A 123 1.40 16.47 10.55
N CYS A 124 1.75 15.87 11.68
CA CYS A 124 2.89 16.19 12.53
C CYS A 124 3.37 14.92 13.24
N ASP A 125 4.55 14.99 13.87
CA ASP A 125 5.17 13.84 14.54
C ASP A 125 4.30 13.31 15.70
N ASP A 126 3.53 14.18 16.37
CA ASP A 126 2.59 13.77 17.43
C ASP A 126 1.44 12.92 16.90
N ASP A 127 0.93 13.20 15.70
CA ASP A 127 -0.09 12.40 15.07
C ASP A 127 0.41 10.98 14.79
N TYR A 128 1.63 10.83 14.23
CA TYR A 128 2.23 9.52 13.98
C TYR A 128 2.42 8.76 15.28
N ALA A 129 2.98 9.41 16.31
CA ALA A 129 3.23 8.78 17.60
C ALA A 129 1.92 8.31 18.25
N ALA A 130 0.87 9.12 18.26
CA ALA A 130 -0.43 8.75 18.82
C ALA A 130 -1.08 7.53 18.13
N VAL A 131 -0.88 7.40 16.80
CA VAL A 131 -1.38 6.23 16.06
C VAL A 131 -0.53 5.00 16.33
N VAL A 132 0.81 5.12 16.31
CA VAL A 132 1.72 4.00 16.56
C VAL A 132 1.54 3.46 17.98
N GLU A 133 1.37 4.32 19.00
CA GLU A 133 1.09 3.94 20.38
C GLU A 133 -0.14 3.01 20.47
N LYS A 134 -1.25 3.38 19.82
CA LYS A 134 -2.47 2.57 19.79
C LYS A 134 -2.33 1.28 18.98
N LEU A 135 -1.47 1.26 17.97
CA LEU A 135 -1.22 0.08 17.15
C LEU A 135 -0.21 -0.89 17.76
N ALA A 136 0.60 -0.46 18.72
CA ALA A 136 1.67 -1.26 19.31
C ALA A 136 1.17 -2.61 19.84
N ASP A 137 0.06 -2.60 20.58
CA ASP A 137 -0.55 -3.80 21.17
C ASP A 137 -1.72 -4.37 20.34
N SER A 138 -1.94 -3.88 19.13
CA SER A 138 -3.02 -4.35 18.24
C SER A 138 -2.68 -5.66 17.52
N ASP A 139 -3.67 -6.28 16.87
CA ASP A 139 -3.50 -7.49 16.06
C ASP A 139 -2.91 -7.20 14.65
N ALA A 140 -2.48 -5.97 14.35
CA ALA A 140 -1.79 -5.66 13.10
C ALA A 140 -0.48 -6.45 13.00
N ASP A 141 -0.18 -7.01 11.81
CA ASP A 141 1.04 -7.78 11.59
C ASP A 141 2.26 -6.88 11.34
N MET A 142 2.06 -5.74 10.66
CA MET A 142 3.10 -4.74 10.36
C MET A 142 2.49 -3.34 10.36
N LEU A 143 3.35 -2.31 10.47
CA LEU A 143 2.97 -0.90 10.33
C LEU A 143 3.60 -0.31 9.06
N GLU A 144 2.83 0.44 8.26
CA GLU A 144 3.36 1.23 7.14
C GLU A 144 3.29 2.71 7.49
N ILE A 145 4.44 3.35 7.72
CA ILE A 145 4.55 4.78 8.04
C ILE A 145 4.52 5.58 6.74
N ASN A 146 3.41 6.27 6.48
CA ASN A 146 3.21 7.05 5.26
C ASN A 146 3.78 8.47 5.41
N VAL A 147 5.03 8.64 5.06
CA VAL A 147 5.76 9.91 5.19
C VAL A 147 5.55 10.89 4.01
N SER A 148 4.59 10.60 3.13
CA SER A 148 4.33 11.45 1.95
C SER A 148 3.35 12.61 2.21
N CYS A 149 2.80 12.71 3.42
CA CYS A 149 1.87 13.79 3.78
C CYS A 149 2.60 15.11 4.00
N PRO A 150 2.01 16.26 3.59
CA PRO A 150 2.53 17.56 3.95
C PRO A 150 2.53 17.71 5.49
N ASN A 151 3.69 18.01 6.07
CA ASN A 151 3.81 18.27 7.50
C ASN A 151 3.52 19.76 7.77
N VAL A 152 2.49 20.05 8.55
CA VAL A 152 2.10 21.42 8.90
C VAL A 152 3.21 22.14 9.69
N SER A 153 3.90 21.41 10.57
CA SER A 153 5.01 21.95 11.39
C SER A 153 6.26 22.29 10.55
N ALA A 154 6.44 21.64 9.40
CA ALA A 154 7.54 21.86 8.46
C ALA A 154 7.16 22.76 7.28
N GLY A 155 6.17 23.64 7.43
CA GLY A 155 5.77 24.58 6.38
C GLY A 155 5.11 23.93 5.15
N GLY A 156 4.51 22.74 5.34
CA GLY A 156 3.82 22.00 4.27
C GLY A 156 4.71 21.08 3.42
N MET A 157 6.00 20.95 3.76
CA MET A 157 6.87 19.93 3.15
C MET A 157 6.54 18.55 3.72
N SER A 158 6.61 17.53 2.89
CA SER A 158 6.48 16.14 3.33
C SER A 158 7.72 15.71 4.12
N VAL A 159 7.52 15.06 5.26
CA VAL A 159 8.60 14.46 6.06
C VAL A 159 9.49 13.57 5.20
N GLY A 160 8.91 12.83 4.26
CA GLY A 160 9.65 11.95 3.35
C GLY A 160 10.54 12.65 2.32
N THR A 161 10.54 14.00 2.25
CA THR A 161 11.42 14.77 1.34
C THR A 161 12.65 15.35 2.07
N ASP A 162 12.65 15.32 3.41
CA ASP A 162 13.75 15.79 4.26
C ASP A 162 14.30 14.60 5.06
N PRO A 163 15.54 14.15 4.79
CA PRO A 163 16.12 13.00 5.48
C PRO A 163 16.31 13.22 6.96
N VAL A 164 16.53 14.46 7.41
CA VAL A 164 16.70 14.78 8.85
C VAL A 164 15.36 14.70 9.57
N ALA A 165 14.30 15.28 8.97
CA ALA A 165 12.96 15.17 9.52
C ALA A 165 12.47 13.71 9.58
N LEU A 166 12.77 12.92 8.54
CA LEU A 166 12.46 11.50 8.51
C LEU A 166 13.21 10.70 9.58
N ALA A 167 14.51 10.96 9.76
CA ALA A 167 15.33 10.35 10.80
C ALA A 167 14.75 10.61 12.19
N ASN A 168 14.46 11.88 12.50
CA ASN A 168 13.89 12.30 13.79
C ASN A 168 12.52 11.63 14.06
N LEU A 169 11.67 11.54 13.04
CA LEU A 169 10.40 10.85 13.16
C LEU A 169 10.62 9.37 13.48
N MET A 170 11.49 8.68 12.73
CA MET A 170 11.76 7.25 12.95
C MET A 170 12.39 6.98 14.32
N ASP A 171 13.34 7.79 14.78
CA ASP A 171 13.93 7.71 16.13
C ASP A 171 12.86 7.81 17.23
N ARG A 172 11.84 8.61 17.00
CA ARG A 172 10.71 8.74 17.91
C ARG A 172 9.78 7.53 17.88
N LEU A 173 9.48 7.00 16.69
CA LEU A 173 8.49 5.93 16.54
C LEU A 173 9.06 4.54 16.86
N ARG A 174 10.33 4.27 16.49
CA ARG A 174 10.89 2.92 16.60
C ARG A 174 10.83 2.34 18.02
N PRO A 175 11.13 3.06 19.12
CA PRO A 175 11.06 2.52 20.47
C PRO A 175 9.62 2.26 20.99
N MET A 176 8.59 2.68 20.25
CA MET A 176 7.19 2.57 20.68
C MET A 176 6.56 1.19 20.40
N THR A 177 7.17 0.36 19.55
CA THR A 177 6.63 -0.95 19.19
C THR A 177 7.71 -1.87 18.65
N ASP A 178 7.56 -3.19 18.89
CA ASP A 178 8.41 -4.23 18.30
C ASP A 178 7.88 -4.71 16.94
N LYS A 179 6.70 -4.24 16.49
CA LYS A 179 6.16 -4.60 15.18
C LYS A 179 7.07 -4.10 14.06
N PRO A 180 7.23 -4.89 12.97
CA PRO A 180 7.98 -4.42 11.82
C PRO A 180 7.39 -3.14 11.24
N MET A 181 8.26 -2.15 11.00
CA MET A 181 7.93 -0.85 10.41
C MET A 181 8.38 -0.78 8.95
N ILE A 182 7.44 -0.54 8.06
CA ILE A 182 7.66 -0.21 6.66
C ILE A 182 7.61 1.31 6.53
N VAL A 183 8.58 1.93 5.84
CA VAL A 183 8.49 3.35 5.50
C VAL A 183 8.10 3.51 4.04
N LYS A 184 6.95 4.20 3.79
CA LYS A 184 6.44 4.45 2.44
C LYS A 184 7.01 5.73 1.87
N LEU A 185 7.92 5.57 0.90
CA LEU A 185 8.69 6.66 0.30
C LEU A 185 7.92 7.37 -0.82
N THR A 186 8.10 8.70 -0.85
CA THR A 186 7.62 9.54 -1.95
C THR A 186 8.62 9.56 -3.11
N PRO A 187 8.15 9.53 -4.37
CA PRO A 187 9.03 9.72 -5.53
C PRO A 187 9.37 11.19 -5.81
N ASN A 188 8.76 12.14 -5.07
CA ASN A 188 8.88 13.57 -5.33
C ASN A 188 10.13 14.16 -4.70
N VAL A 189 11.27 13.51 -4.95
CA VAL A 189 12.62 13.89 -4.49
C VAL A 189 13.61 13.75 -5.64
N THR A 190 14.74 14.42 -5.55
CA THR A 190 15.80 14.31 -6.58
C THR A 190 16.46 12.94 -6.55
N ASP A 191 16.71 12.40 -5.35
CA ASP A 191 17.30 11.08 -5.14
C ASP A 191 16.60 10.34 -4.01
N ILE A 192 15.83 9.30 -4.38
CA ILE A 192 15.07 8.49 -3.44
C ILE A 192 15.96 7.65 -2.50
N THR A 193 17.23 7.44 -2.86
CA THR A 193 18.16 6.70 -2.00
C THR A 193 18.53 7.46 -0.73
N VAL A 194 18.42 8.79 -0.73
CA VAL A 194 18.71 9.63 0.43
C VAL A 194 17.69 9.40 1.56
N PRO A 195 16.37 9.61 1.35
CA PRO A 195 15.39 9.28 2.38
C PRO A 195 15.32 7.77 2.69
N ALA A 196 15.61 6.90 1.71
CA ALA A 196 15.67 5.46 1.95
C ALA A 196 16.76 5.10 2.99
N ARG A 197 17.96 5.66 2.89
CA ARG A 197 19.04 5.48 3.87
C ARG A 197 18.64 6.00 5.24
N ALA A 198 18.10 7.23 5.31
CA ALA A 198 17.65 7.80 6.56
C ALA A 198 16.62 6.91 7.26
N ALA A 199 15.63 6.38 6.53
CA ALA A 199 14.65 5.47 7.10
C ALA A 199 15.28 4.18 7.67
N VAL A 200 16.20 3.55 6.93
CA VAL A 200 16.83 2.28 7.33
C VAL A 200 17.78 2.47 8.50
N GLU A 201 18.61 3.52 8.47
CA GLU A 201 19.56 3.85 9.55
C GLU A 201 18.84 4.17 10.87
N HIS A 202 17.57 4.60 10.81
CA HIS A 202 16.73 4.94 11.95
C HIS A 202 15.59 3.95 12.23
N GLY A 203 15.76 2.68 11.81
CA GLY A 203 14.95 1.56 12.29
C GLY A 203 13.78 1.14 11.44
N ALA A 204 13.75 1.48 10.15
CA ALA A 204 12.83 0.85 9.21
C ALA A 204 13.25 -0.61 8.94
N ASP A 205 12.31 -1.55 9.06
CA ASP A 205 12.52 -2.98 8.78
C ASP A 205 12.28 -3.32 7.30
N ALA A 206 11.56 -2.46 6.60
CA ALA A 206 11.31 -2.55 5.15
C ALA A 206 10.98 -1.18 4.57
N LEU A 207 11.03 -1.07 3.25
CA LEU A 207 10.62 0.12 2.51
C LEU A 207 9.51 -0.23 1.53
N SER A 208 8.51 0.65 1.39
CA SER A 208 7.54 0.58 0.30
C SER A 208 7.69 1.79 -0.63
N MET A 209 7.65 1.57 -1.93
CA MET A 209 7.83 2.61 -2.94
C MET A 209 7.26 2.21 -4.30
N ILE A 210 6.64 3.18 -4.96
CA ILE A 210 6.57 4.62 -4.70
C ILE A 210 5.15 5.03 -4.28
N ASN A 211 5.03 6.11 -3.47
CA ASN A 211 3.79 6.85 -3.38
C ASN A 211 3.55 7.60 -4.70
N THR A 212 2.51 8.40 -4.82
CA THR A 212 2.08 9.04 -6.06
C THR A 212 3.01 10.19 -6.48
N LEU A 213 3.19 10.36 -7.79
CA LEU A 213 3.88 11.52 -8.38
C LEU A 213 2.99 12.77 -8.29
N LYS A 214 3.58 13.93 -8.02
CA LYS A 214 2.82 15.19 -8.05
C LYS A 214 2.49 15.59 -9.47
N GLY A 215 1.21 15.86 -9.74
CA GLY A 215 0.74 16.25 -11.06
C GLY A 215 -0.47 17.16 -11.03
N MET A 216 -0.88 17.62 -12.22
CA MET A 216 -2.00 18.55 -12.42
C MET A 216 -2.68 18.30 -13.76
N ARG A 217 -3.99 18.53 -13.83
CA ARG A 217 -4.72 18.68 -15.09
C ARG A 217 -5.58 19.93 -15.09
N ILE A 218 -5.75 20.51 -16.26
CA ILE A 218 -6.57 21.71 -16.50
C ILE A 218 -7.73 21.34 -17.42
N ASN A 219 -8.94 21.79 -17.05
CA ASN A 219 -10.09 21.73 -17.93
C ASN A 219 -9.95 22.82 -19.01
N ILE A 220 -9.76 22.38 -20.25
CA ILE A 220 -9.50 23.28 -21.39
C ILE A 220 -10.66 24.22 -21.71
N ARG A 221 -11.89 23.88 -21.28
CA ARG A 221 -13.07 24.72 -21.52
C ARG A 221 -13.20 25.85 -20.51
N THR A 222 -12.76 25.63 -19.28
CA THR A 222 -12.89 26.59 -18.17
C THR A 222 -11.58 27.27 -17.79
N GLY A 223 -10.43 26.75 -18.24
CA GLY A 223 -9.10 27.18 -17.82
C GLY A 223 -8.77 26.89 -16.33
N LYS A 224 -9.62 26.13 -15.63
CA LYS A 224 -9.45 25.82 -14.20
C LYS A 224 -8.86 24.44 -13.96
N PRO A 225 -8.18 24.21 -12.81
CA PRO A 225 -7.80 22.87 -12.38
C PRO A 225 -8.99 21.91 -12.36
N ILE A 226 -8.77 20.63 -12.68
CA ILE A 226 -9.83 19.62 -12.71
C ILE A 226 -10.22 19.20 -11.30
N ILE A 227 -9.26 19.18 -10.34
CA ILE A 227 -9.50 18.87 -8.93
C ILE A 227 -9.41 20.12 -8.08
N ALA A 228 -10.19 20.18 -7.00
CA ALA A 228 -10.28 21.35 -6.12
C ALA A 228 -8.94 21.76 -5.49
N ASN A 229 -8.09 20.78 -5.18
CA ASN A 229 -6.77 20.99 -4.57
C ASN A 229 -5.68 21.45 -5.56
N VAL A 230 -6.04 21.80 -6.80
CA VAL A 230 -5.15 22.25 -7.89
C VAL A 230 -4.20 21.14 -8.37
N THR A 231 -3.35 20.62 -7.50
CA THR A 231 -2.43 19.50 -7.74
C THR A 231 -2.82 18.28 -6.94
N GLY A 232 -2.49 17.08 -7.43
CA GLY A 232 -2.74 15.81 -6.76
C GLY A 232 -1.68 14.77 -7.07
N GLY A 233 -1.85 13.59 -6.48
CA GLY A 233 -1.01 12.44 -6.73
C GLY A 233 -1.43 11.72 -8.02
N VAL A 234 -0.48 11.50 -8.91
CA VAL A 234 -0.65 10.72 -10.14
C VAL A 234 -0.32 9.26 -9.87
N SER A 235 -1.21 8.35 -10.23
CA SER A 235 -1.06 6.90 -10.12
C SER A 235 -1.60 6.19 -11.37
N GLY A 236 -1.40 4.88 -11.47
CA GLY A 236 -1.85 4.08 -12.61
C GLY A 236 -0.71 3.68 -13.56
N PRO A 237 -1.01 3.06 -14.72
CA PRO A 237 0.01 2.46 -15.59
C PRO A 237 1.14 3.40 -16.01
N ALA A 238 0.88 4.71 -16.15
CA ALA A 238 1.87 5.70 -16.56
C ALA A 238 3.04 5.85 -15.56
N VAL A 239 2.89 5.44 -14.30
CA VAL A 239 3.96 5.58 -13.29
C VAL A 239 4.83 4.33 -13.14
N LEU A 240 4.51 3.22 -13.83
CA LEU A 240 5.27 1.97 -13.77
C LEU A 240 6.78 2.16 -13.97
N PRO A 241 7.26 2.84 -15.02
CA PRO A 241 8.70 2.99 -15.25
C PRO A 241 9.41 3.77 -14.14
N VAL A 242 8.70 4.72 -13.51
CA VAL A 242 9.25 5.53 -12.41
C VAL A 242 9.38 4.67 -11.14
N GLY A 243 8.36 3.86 -10.83
CA GLY A 243 8.40 2.93 -9.71
C GLY A 243 9.50 1.89 -9.84
N LEU A 244 9.64 1.27 -11.03
CA LEU A 244 10.72 0.32 -11.32
C LEU A 244 12.11 0.93 -11.13
N ALA A 245 12.33 2.14 -11.67
CA ALA A 245 13.59 2.85 -11.52
C ALA A 245 13.91 3.19 -10.06
N ALA A 246 12.89 3.56 -9.27
CA ALA A 246 13.05 3.83 -7.84
C ALA A 246 13.47 2.59 -7.07
N VAL A 247 12.76 1.46 -7.24
CA VAL A 247 13.08 0.17 -6.62
C VAL A 247 14.49 -0.26 -6.99
N TYR A 248 14.84 -0.21 -8.26
CA TYR A 248 16.18 -0.53 -8.74
C TYR A 248 17.28 0.29 -8.07
N ARG A 249 17.11 1.62 -8.00
CA ARG A 249 18.09 2.53 -7.38
C ARG A 249 18.26 2.23 -5.89
N VAL A 250 17.15 2.03 -5.17
CA VAL A 250 17.21 1.73 -3.73
C VAL A 250 17.81 0.34 -3.49
N ARG A 251 17.42 -0.69 -4.24
CA ARG A 251 18.04 -2.03 -4.14
C ARG A 251 19.54 -2.00 -4.40
N THR A 252 19.98 -1.17 -5.36
CA THR A 252 21.41 -1.00 -5.64
C THR A 252 22.17 -0.34 -4.48
N ALA A 253 21.52 0.65 -3.83
CA ALA A 253 22.14 1.42 -2.74
C ALA A 253 22.04 0.72 -1.37
N LEU A 254 21.03 -0.13 -1.19
CA LEU A 254 20.68 -0.83 0.06
C LEU A 254 20.29 -2.27 -0.27
N PRO A 255 21.29 -3.16 -0.52
CA PRO A 255 21.05 -4.50 -1.05
C PRO A 255 20.25 -5.43 -0.13
N GLU A 256 20.28 -5.20 1.19
CA GLU A 256 19.71 -6.12 2.18
C GLU A 256 18.30 -5.76 2.63
N ILE A 257 17.86 -4.48 2.48
CA ILE A 257 16.56 -4.05 2.98
C ILE A 257 15.41 -4.67 2.18
N PRO A 258 14.38 -5.25 2.81
CA PRO A 258 13.18 -5.66 2.10
C PRO A 258 12.47 -4.48 1.43
N ILE A 259 12.07 -4.66 0.16
CA ILE A 259 11.39 -3.62 -0.62
C ILE A 259 10.06 -4.15 -1.11
N ILE A 260 9.00 -3.36 -0.90
CA ILE A 260 7.66 -3.54 -1.45
C ILE A 260 7.49 -2.56 -2.62
N GLY A 261 7.33 -3.10 -3.83
CA GLY A 261 7.21 -2.27 -5.04
C GLY A 261 5.77 -1.84 -5.31
N LEU A 262 5.54 -0.56 -5.61
CA LEU A 262 4.23 0.00 -5.95
C LEU A 262 4.31 0.93 -7.16
N GLY A 263 3.22 0.96 -7.93
CA GLY A 263 3.01 1.93 -9.01
C GLY A 263 2.82 1.28 -10.37
N GLY A 264 1.62 1.41 -10.92
CA GLY A 264 1.29 0.96 -12.27
C GLY A 264 1.11 -0.54 -12.46
N ILE A 265 1.06 -1.32 -11.38
CA ILE A 265 0.90 -2.77 -11.42
C ILE A 265 -0.57 -3.10 -11.65
N ASP A 266 -0.88 -3.79 -12.76
CA ASP A 266 -2.22 -4.25 -13.13
C ASP A 266 -2.22 -5.65 -13.76
N SER A 267 -1.03 -6.33 -13.79
CA SER A 267 -0.87 -7.71 -14.28
C SER A 267 0.27 -8.41 -13.56
N GLY A 268 0.28 -9.76 -13.62
CA GLY A 268 1.36 -10.60 -13.09
C GLY A 268 2.71 -10.32 -13.73
N GLU A 269 2.74 -9.97 -15.03
CA GLU A 269 3.97 -9.59 -15.73
C GLU A 269 4.60 -8.33 -15.12
N LYS A 270 3.79 -7.28 -14.86
CA LYS A 270 4.27 -6.04 -14.23
C LYS A 270 4.71 -6.26 -12.78
N ALA A 271 4.04 -7.15 -12.05
CA ALA A 271 4.50 -7.58 -10.72
C ALA A 271 5.89 -8.24 -10.82
N LEU A 272 6.10 -9.14 -11.80
CA LEU A 272 7.40 -9.77 -12.04
C LEU A 272 8.49 -8.75 -12.41
N GLU A 273 8.17 -7.71 -13.19
CA GLU A 273 9.13 -6.63 -13.47
C GLU A 273 9.65 -5.97 -12.18
N TYR A 274 8.77 -5.73 -11.20
CA TYR A 274 9.17 -5.19 -9.89
C TYR A 274 10.06 -6.16 -9.11
N LEU A 275 9.74 -7.46 -9.10
CA LEU A 275 10.58 -8.47 -8.46
C LEU A 275 11.95 -8.52 -9.10
N TYR A 276 12.04 -8.44 -10.44
CA TYR A 276 13.33 -8.35 -11.15
C TYR A 276 14.06 -7.03 -10.89
N ALA A 277 13.35 -5.91 -10.68
CA ALA A 277 13.99 -4.66 -10.27
C ALA A 277 14.57 -4.72 -8.84
N GLY A 278 14.23 -5.76 -8.07
CA GLY A 278 14.76 -6.04 -6.74
C GLY A 278 13.75 -5.89 -5.60
N ALA A 279 12.45 -5.77 -5.89
CA ALA A 279 11.42 -5.86 -4.86
C ALA A 279 11.31 -7.28 -4.30
N ASN A 280 10.95 -7.41 -3.02
CA ASN A 280 10.62 -8.69 -2.38
C ASN A 280 9.14 -9.04 -2.56
N SER A 281 8.31 -8.02 -2.66
CA SER A 281 6.87 -8.10 -2.87
C SER A 281 6.36 -6.85 -3.58
N VAL A 282 5.09 -6.86 -3.93
CA VAL A 282 4.42 -5.73 -4.60
C VAL A 282 3.07 -5.42 -3.98
N GLU A 283 2.61 -4.18 -4.13
CA GLU A 283 1.25 -3.79 -3.78
C GLU A 283 0.51 -3.24 -4.99
N VAL A 284 -0.70 -3.75 -5.23
CA VAL A 284 -1.60 -3.30 -6.29
C VAL A 284 -2.47 -2.16 -5.76
N GLY A 285 -2.35 -1.00 -6.40
CA GLY A 285 -3.05 0.23 -6.00
C GLY A 285 -4.13 0.66 -6.99
N ALA A 286 -3.81 1.56 -7.91
CA ALA A 286 -4.76 2.19 -8.81
C ALA A 286 -5.62 1.20 -9.61
N ALA A 287 -5.11 0.04 -9.97
CA ALA A 287 -5.87 -0.99 -10.67
C ALA A 287 -7.08 -1.47 -9.84
N ALA A 288 -6.96 -1.56 -8.51
CA ALA A 288 -8.05 -1.98 -7.63
C ALA A 288 -9.22 -0.97 -7.56
N LEU A 289 -9.01 0.27 -7.99
CA LEU A 289 -10.09 1.28 -8.06
C LEU A 289 -11.04 1.04 -9.24
N PHE A 290 -10.58 0.37 -10.29
CA PHE A 290 -11.36 0.05 -11.50
C PHE A 290 -11.80 -1.41 -11.52
N ASP A 291 -10.95 -2.29 -10.99
CA ASP A 291 -11.15 -3.73 -10.91
C ASP A 291 -10.88 -4.18 -9.46
N PRO A 292 -11.92 -4.30 -8.62
CA PRO A 292 -11.77 -4.67 -7.21
C PRO A 292 -11.05 -5.99 -6.98
N VAL A 293 -11.03 -6.89 -7.98
CA VAL A 293 -10.35 -8.19 -7.90
C VAL A 293 -8.91 -8.15 -8.43
N ALA A 294 -8.45 -7.00 -8.94
CA ALA A 294 -7.11 -6.86 -9.50
C ALA A 294 -5.98 -7.37 -8.58
N PRO A 295 -5.97 -7.11 -7.26
CA PRO A 295 -4.92 -7.64 -6.39
C PRO A 295 -4.82 -9.17 -6.42
N LEU A 296 -5.94 -9.87 -6.31
CA LEU A 296 -5.97 -11.33 -6.35
C LEU A 296 -5.68 -11.87 -7.76
N ARG A 297 -6.21 -11.22 -8.80
CA ARG A 297 -5.93 -11.58 -10.18
C ARG A 297 -4.43 -11.47 -10.50
N VAL A 298 -3.80 -10.37 -10.13
CA VAL A 298 -2.35 -10.16 -10.30
C VAL A 298 -1.53 -11.21 -9.55
N ALA A 299 -1.95 -11.56 -8.31
CA ALA A 299 -1.28 -12.60 -7.54
C ALA A 299 -1.32 -13.96 -8.26
N ARG A 300 -2.48 -14.36 -8.80
CA ARG A 300 -2.65 -15.61 -9.56
C ARG A 300 -1.88 -15.59 -10.86
N GLU A 301 -1.99 -14.52 -11.64
CA GLU A 301 -1.25 -14.35 -12.88
C GLU A 301 0.27 -14.48 -12.66
N LEU A 302 0.79 -13.92 -11.56
CA LEU A 302 2.20 -14.03 -11.21
C LEU A 302 2.58 -15.46 -10.82
N ASP A 303 1.79 -16.12 -9.98
CA ASP A 303 2.03 -17.48 -9.53
C ASP A 303 1.99 -18.47 -10.72
N ASP A 304 0.98 -18.35 -11.59
CA ASP A 304 0.84 -19.13 -12.82
C ASP A 304 1.99 -18.88 -13.80
N LEU A 305 2.44 -17.62 -13.93
CA LEU A 305 3.58 -17.25 -14.78
C LEU A 305 4.87 -17.91 -14.30
N LEU A 306 5.14 -17.87 -13.00
CA LEU A 306 6.33 -18.48 -12.40
C LEU A 306 6.27 -20.01 -12.42
N ASP A 307 5.07 -20.61 -12.26
CA ASP A 307 4.88 -22.06 -12.34
C ASP A 307 5.06 -22.58 -13.77
N SER A 308 4.50 -21.88 -14.76
CA SER A 308 4.65 -22.26 -16.17
C SER A 308 6.04 -22.00 -16.75
N ARG A 309 6.83 -21.14 -16.09
CA ARG A 309 8.18 -20.72 -16.52
C ARG A 309 9.18 -20.81 -15.38
N PRO A 310 9.57 -22.03 -14.96
CA PRO A 310 10.43 -22.25 -13.78
C PRO A 310 11.80 -21.57 -13.89
N GLU A 311 12.27 -21.27 -15.09
CA GLU A 311 13.51 -20.50 -15.28
C GLU A 311 13.41 -19.07 -14.76
N LEU A 312 12.19 -18.47 -14.74
CA LEU A 312 11.95 -17.15 -14.15
C LEU A 312 11.98 -17.22 -12.62
N ALA A 313 11.32 -18.23 -12.05
CA ALA A 313 11.35 -18.48 -10.61
C ALA A 313 12.78 -18.76 -10.11
N ALA A 314 13.56 -19.55 -10.85
CA ALA A 314 14.95 -19.83 -10.52
C ALA A 314 15.83 -18.58 -10.51
N LYS A 315 15.62 -17.64 -11.45
CA LYS A 315 16.33 -16.35 -11.46
C LYS A 315 16.02 -15.51 -10.23
N LEU A 316 14.73 -15.43 -9.83
CA LEU A 316 14.34 -14.71 -8.61
C LEU A 316 14.97 -15.35 -7.36
N ALA A 317 14.90 -16.67 -7.24
CA ALA A 317 15.47 -17.42 -6.10
C ALA A 317 17.00 -17.26 -6.00
N ALA A 318 17.69 -17.13 -7.14
CA ALA A 318 19.14 -16.88 -7.20
C ALA A 318 19.51 -15.41 -6.91
N GLY A 319 18.56 -14.54 -6.62
CA GLY A 319 18.79 -13.09 -6.49
C GLY A 319 19.28 -12.46 -7.81
N GLN A 320 19.12 -13.18 -8.91
CA GLN A 320 19.43 -12.68 -10.24
C GLN A 320 18.29 -11.74 -10.67
N THR A 321 18.37 -10.54 -10.16
CA THR A 321 17.74 -9.39 -10.80
C THR A 321 18.38 -9.23 -12.19
N TRP A 322 18.01 -8.26 -12.95
CA TRP A 322 18.50 -7.98 -14.32
C TRP A 322 20.04 -7.85 -14.47
N ARG A 323 20.85 -8.04 -13.42
CA ARG A 323 22.33 -8.08 -13.43
C ARG A 323 22.87 -9.37 -14.00
#